data_bb223b4877895ddb0086deb763d31907
#
_entry.id   bb223b4877895ddb0086deb763d31907
#
_cell.length_a   1.000
_cell.length_b   1.000
_cell.length_c   1.000
_cell.angle_alpha   90.00
_cell.angle_beta   90.00
_cell.angle_gamma   90.00
#
_symmetry.space_group_name_H-M   'P 1'
#
loop_
_entity.id
_entity.type
_entity.pdbx_description
1 polymer ?
#
loop_
_entity_poly.entity_id
_entity_poly.type
_entity_poly.pdbx_seq_one_letter_code
_entity_poly.pdbx_strand_id
1 'polypeptide(L)'
;MSNKVCTLQEAVAKYVEDGDSISFGGFTTNKKPMAAVREILRQGKKDFIAWAGPAGSDWDMLIGEDRVKAYINCYTADSGVTNVSRRFRKKIEAGELIYEDYSQDAIMFMLHAASLGLPFLPVRFMIGSGLVDEWGISKEVRQTIDKLSDDKF
;
A
#
# COMPACT_ATOMS: atom_id res chain seq x y z
N MET A 1 -6.51 -29.71 -17.70
CA MET A 1 -5.97 -28.39 -17.25
C MET A 1 -7.15 -27.61 -16.70
N SER A 2 -7.08 -27.13 -15.46
CA SER A 2 -8.15 -26.28 -14.90
C SER A 2 -8.21 -24.97 -15.68
N ASN A 3 -9.40 -24.53 -16.05
CA ASN A 3 -9.59 -23.23 -16.66
C ASN A 3 -9.25 -22.14 -15.63
N LYS A 4 -8.23 -21.32 -15.91
CA LYS A 4 -7.79 -20.22 -15.03
C LYS A 4 -8.56 -18.91 -15.27
N VAL A 5 -9.48 -18.90 -16.24
CA VAL A 5 -10.30 -17.74 -16.56
C VAL A 5 -11.53 -17.75 -15.67
N CYS A 6 -11.75 -16.65 -14.96
CA CYS A 6 -12.93 -16.40 -14.13
C CYS A 6 -13.35 -14.94 -14.25
N THR A 7 -14.53 -14.62 -13.76
CA THR A 7 -14.99 -13.22 -13.70
C THR A 7 -14.20 -12.46 -12.63
N LEU A 8 -14.15 -11.14 -12.73
CA LEU A 8 -13.50 -10.30 -11.72
C LEU A 8 -14.17 -10.45 -10.35
N GLN A 9 -15.49 -10.58 -10.33
CA GLN A 9 -16.28 -10.82 -9.12
C GLN A 9 -15.83 -12.11 -8.41
N GLU A 10 -15.73 -13.20 -9.14
CA GLU A 10 -15.28 -14.49 -8.63
C GLU A 10 -13.83 -14.43 -8.14
N ALA A 11 -12.97 -13.74 -8.90
CA ALA A 11 -11.56 -13.58 -8.54
C ALA A 11 -11.40 -12.83 -7.22
N VAL A 12 -12.07 -11.69 -7.05
CA VAL A 12 -12.01 -10.91 -5.81
C VAL A 12 -12.63 -11.68 -4.65
N ALA A 13 -13.77 -12.32 -4.85
CA ALA A 13 -14.41 -13.11 -3.81
C ALA A 13 -13.52 -14.25 -3.30
N LYS A 14 -12.77 -14.88 -4.20
CA LYS A 14 -11.97 -16.08 -3.91
C LYS A 14 -10.56 -15.78 -3.39
N TYR A 15 -9.94 -14.71 -3.89
CA TYR A 15 -8.50 -14.48 -3.70
C TYR A 15 -8.17 -13.21 -2.93
N VAL A 16 -9.16 -12.40 -2.54
CA VAL A 16 -8.95 -11.22 -1.70
C VAL A 16 -9.68 -11.42 -0.40
N GLU A 17 -8.94 -11.44 0.70
CA GLU A 17 -9.48 -11.60 2.05
C GLU A 17 -9.26 -10.33 2.88
N ASP A 18 -10.08 -10.14 3.92
CA ASP A 18 -9.88 -9.05 4.88
C ASP A 18 -8.54 -9.26 5.60
N GLY A 19 -7.79 -8.17 5.77
CA GLY A 19 -6.47 -8.20 6.38
C GLY A 19 -5.33 -8.63 5.46
N ASP A 20 -5.57 -8.82 4.16
CA ASP A 20 -4.51 -9.17 3.23
C ASP A 20 -3.43 -8.11 3.13
N SER A 21 -2.20 -8.58 2.90
CA SER A 21 -1.08 -7.75 2.45
C SER A 21 -1.14 -7.62 0.93
N ILE A 22 -1.44 -6.42 0.43
CA ILE A 22 -1.78 -6.21 -0.98
C ILE A 22 -1.03 -5.04 -1.60
N SER A 23 -0.66 -5.19 -2.86
CA SER A 23 -0.09 -4.13 -3.69
C SER A 23 -0.74 -4.10 -5.06
N PHE A 24 -0.86 -2.91 -5.65
CA PHE A 24 -1.35 -2.73 -7.02
C PHE A 24 -0.23 -2.24 -7.94
N GLY A 25 -0.18 -2.80 -9.14
CA GLY A 25 0.71 -2.32 -10.19
C GLY A 25 0.26 -0.98 -10.78
N GLY A 26 1.10 -0.43 -11.64
CA GLY A 26 0.88 0.85 -12.31
C GLY A 26 1.64 2.00 -11.66
N PHE A 27 1.56 3.18 -12.28
CA PHE A 27 2.28 4.38 -11.86
C PHE A 27 1.31 5.57 -11.80
N THR A 28 1.10 6.14 -10.64
CA THR A 28 0.17 7.24 -10.37
C THR A 28 -1.22 7.04 -11.00
N THR A 29 -1.52 7.72 -12.10
CA THR A 29 -2.79 7.59 -12.84
C THR A 29 -2.79 6.48 -13.90
N ASN A 30 -1.61 5.92 -14.25
CA ASN A 30 -1.47 5.01 -15.39
C ASN A 30 -1.47 3.54 -14.97
N LYS A 31 -2.17 2.72 -15.76
CA LYS A 31 -2.20 1.25 -15.62
C LYS A 31 -2.69 0.76 -14.24
N LYS A 32 -3.52 1.54 -13.57
CA LYS A 32 -4.12 1.14 -12.30
C LYS A 32 -5.27 0.16 -12.51
N PRO A 33 -5.40 -0.88 -11.66
CA PRO A 33 -6.45 -1.89 -11.79
C PRO A 33 -7.80 -1.40 -11.22
N MET A 34 -8.31 -0.26 -11.71
CA MET A 34 -9.47 0.42 -11.14
C MET A 34 -10.76 -0.44 -11.14
N ALA A 35 -10.88 -1.40 -12.05
CA ALA A 35 -11.97 -2.34 -12.02
C ALA A 35 -11.92 -3.25 -10.78
N ALA A 36 -10.72 -3.76 -10.44
CA ALA A 36 -10.51 -4.57 -9.25
C ALA A 36 -10.71 -3.76 -7.97
N VAL A 37 -10.22 -2.52 -7.93
CA VAL A 37 -10.43 -1.60 -6.78
C VAL A 37 -11.92 -1.39 -6.51
N ARG A 38 -12.71 -1.11 -7.54
CA ARG A 38 -14.17 -0.94 -7.40
C ARG A 38 -14.86 -2.23 -6.97
N GLU A 39 -14.40 -3.37 -7.47
CA GLU A 39 -14.95 -4.67 -7.08
C GLU A 39 -14.63 -5.03 -5.62
N ILE A 40 -13.41 -4.73 -5.16
CA ILE A 40 -12.99 -4.86 -3.75
C ILE A 40 -13.92 -4.02 -2.85
N LEU A 41 -14.17 -2.77 -3.23
CA LEU A 41 -15.09 -1.89 -2.52
C LEU A 41 -16.53 -2.44 -2.51
N ARG A 42 -17.02 -2.90 -3.67
CA ARG A 42 -18.37 -3.45 -3.82
C ARG A 42 -18.58 -4.69 -2.95
N GLN A 43 -17.57 -5.51 -2.76
CA GLN A 43 -17.61 -6.70 -1.89
C GLN A 43 -17.33 -6.37 -0.42
N GLY A 44 -17.02 -5.11 -0.10
CA GLY A 44 -16.82 -4.67 1.29
C GLY A 44 -15.52 -5.17 1.92
N LYS A 45 -14.56 -5.64 1.13
CA LYS A 45 -13.25 -6.11 1.62
C LYS A 45 -12.48 -4.98 2.30
N LYS A 46 -11.76 -5.28 3.39
CA LYS A 46 -11.16 -4.27 4.26
C LYS A 46 -9.94 -4.75 5.05
N ASP A 47 -9.46 -3.86 5.92
CA ASP A 47 -8.36 -4.10 6.85
C ASP A 47 -7.02 -4.42 6.17
N PHE A 48 -6.81 -3.95 4.93
CA PHE A 48 -5.62 -4.25 4.15
C PHE A 48 -4.35 -3.65 4.75
N ILE A 49 -3.26 -4.41 4.67
CA ILE A 49 -1.89 -3.90 4.79
C ILE A 49 -1.44 -3.54 3.37
N ALA A 50 -1.44 -2.27 3.08
CA ALA A 50 -1.25 -1.76 1.73
C ALA A 50 0.22 -1.39 1.46
N TRP A 51 0.77 -1.92 0.38
CA TRP A 51 2.12 -1.61 -0.10
C TRP A 51 2.01 -0.87 -1.42
N ALA A 52 2.46 0.37 -1.43
CA ALA A 52 2.31 1.21 -2.59
C ALA A 52 3.64 1.84 -3.03
N GLY A 53 4.02 1.53 -4.26
CA GLY A 53 4.92 2.40 -5.00
C GLY A 53 4.19 3.70 -5.37
N PRO A 54 4.50 4.35 -6.50
CA PRO A 54 3.78 5.56 -6.91
C PRO A 54 2.29 5.28 -7.16
N ALA A 55 1.48 5.58 -6.15
CA ALA A 55 0.05 5.36 -6.08
C ALA A 55 -0.77 6.59 -6.51
N GLY A 56 -2.05 6.42 -6.67
CA GLY A 56 -3.01 7.46 -7.03
C GLY A 56 -4.43 7.09 -6.63
N SER A 57 -5.38 7.23 -7.55
CA SER A 57 -6.82 7.01 -7.31
C SER A 57 -7.15 5.61 -6.78
N ASP A 58 -6.33 4.60 -7.06
CA ASP A 58 -6.50 3.23 -6.57
C ASP A 58 -6.52 3.20 -5.03
N TRP A 59 -5.44 3.65 -4.41
CA TRP A 59 -5.34 3.69 -2.95
C TRP A 59 -6.15 4.84 -2.34
N ASP A 60 -6.27 6.00 -3.01
CA ASP A 60 -7.10 7.10 -2.53
C ASP A 60 -8.56 6.67 -2.29
N MET A 61 -9.11 5.83 -3.17
CA MET A 61 -10.46 5.29 -3.00
C MET A 61 -10.56 4.33 -1.80
N LEU A 62 -9.64 3.39 -1.67
CA LEU A 62 -9.68 2.40 -0.58
C LEU A 62 -9.43 3.05 0.78
N ILE A 63 -8.50 3.99 0.86
CA ILE A 63 -8.22 4.78 2.07
C ILE A 63 -9.44 5.64 2.44
N GLY A 64 -10.06 6.28 1.47
CA GLY A 64 -11.24 7.13 1.69
C GLY A 64 -12.47 6.40 2.20
N GLU A 65 -12.55 5.09 1.94
CA GLU A 65 -13.63 4.20 2.36
C GLU A 65 -13.25 3.32 3.57
N ASP A 66 -12.17 3.69 4.29
CA ASP A 66 -11.68 2.99 5.48
C ASP A 66 -11.40 1.49 5.25
N ARG A 67 -10.82 1.14 4.09
CA ARG A 67 -10.47 -0.24 3.75
C ARG A 67 -9.04 -0.61 4.07
N VAL A 68 -8.21 0.37 4.45
CA VAL A 68 -6.78 0.20 4.69
C VAL A 68 -6.49 0.35 6.19
N LYS A 69 -5.91 -0.69 6.77
CA LYS A 69 -5.46 -0.71 8.18
C LYS A 69 -4.09 -0.04 8.33
N ALA A 70 -3.17 -0.37 7.45
CA ALA A 70 -1.84 0.25 7.42
C ALA A 70 -1.40 0.49 5.97
N TYR A 71 -0.74 1.62 5.74
CA TYR A 71 -0.33 2.07 4.42
C TYR A 71 1.16 2.39 4.38
N ILE A 72 1.90 1.54 3.71
CA ILE A 72 3.34 1.68 3.49
C ILE A 72 3.54 2.18 2.06
N ASN A 73 4.05 3.40 1.90
CA ASN A 73 4.12 4.02 0.58
C ASN A 73 5.33 4.94 0.38
N CYS A 74 5.47 5.45 -0.84
CA CYS A 74 6.45 6.47 -1.17
C CYS A 74 5.85 7.69 -1.86
N TYR A 75 4.64 7.56 -2.39
CA TYR A 75 3.99 8.63 -3.14
C TYR A 75 2.53 8.30 -3.43
N THR A 76 1.63 9.23 -3.13
CA THR A 76 0.19 9.05 -3.41
C THR A 76 -0.40 10.32 -3.99
N ALA A 77 -0.47 10.38 -5.33
CA ALA A 77 -1.05 11.49 -6.07
C ALA A 77 -1.53 11.07 -7.46
N ASP A 78 -2.44 11.82 -8.01
CA ASP A 78 -2.87 11.70 -9.40
C ASP A 78 -2.13 12.74 -10.23
N SER A 79 -0.97 12.38 -10.73
CA SER A 79 -0.09 13.27 -11.49
C SER A 79 -0.81 13.97 -12.65
N GLY A 80 -0.66 15.28 -12.73
CA GLY A 80 -1.36 16.13 -13.69
C GLY A 80 -2.77 16.56 -13.25
N VAL A 81 -3.29 16.03 -12.14
CA VAL A 81 -4.61 16.39 -11.59
C VAL A 81 -4.48 16.96 -10.18
N THR A 82 -3.77 16.27 -9.30
CA THR A 82 -3.54 16.73 -7.92
C THR A 82 -2.10 16.44 -7.51
N ASN A 83 -1.54 17.29 -6.65
CA ASN A 83 -0.20 17.10 -6.10
C ASN A 83 -0.18 16.04 -4.98
N VAL A 84 -1.31 15.83 -4.31
CA VAL A 84 -1.54 14.79 -3.31
C VAL A 84 -2.99 14.33 -3.43
N SER A 85 -3.23 13.04 -3.36
CA SER A 85 -4.58 12.47 -3.41
C SER A 85 -5.40 12.94 -2.21
N ARG A 86 -6.65 13.36 -2.45
CA ARG A 86 -7.42 14.18 -1.49
C ARG A 86 -7.89 13.41 -0.26
N ARG A 87 -8.36 12.17 -0.44
CA ARG A 87 -8.85 11.35 0.67
C ARG A 87 -7.69 10.86 1.53
N PHE A 88 -6.61 10.42 0.89
CA PHE A 88 -5.35 10.08 1.56
C PHE A 88 -4.87 11.26 2.43
N ARG A 89 -4.75 12.46 1.85
CA ARG A 89 -4.33 13.65 2.58
C ARG A 89 -5.23 13.92 3.79
N LYS A 90 -6.54 13.88 3.61
CA LYS A 90 -7.51 14.11 4.69
C LYS A 90 -7.31 13.12 5.85
N LYS A 91 -7.10 11.84 5.56
CA LYS A 91 -6.89 10.79 6.56
C LYS A 91 -5.56 10.97 7.32
N ILE A 92 -4.49 11.34 6.62
CA ILE A 92 -3.19 11.64 7.25
C ILE A 92 -3.30 12.86 8.17
N GLU A 93 -3.85 13.97 7.69
CA GLU A 93 -4.00 15.20 8.47
C GLU A 93 -4.90 15.01 9.71
N ALA A 94 -5.85 14.08 9.65
CA ALA A 94 -6.71 13.71 10.77
C ALA A 94 -6.08 12.69 11.75
N GLY A 95 -4.94 12.10 11.42
CA GLY A 95 -4.32 11.03 12.20
C GLY A 95 -5.11 9.70 12.18
N GLU A 96 -5.95 9.49 11.16
CA GLU A 96 -6.85 8.34 11.03
C GLU A 96 -6.27 7.18 10.20
N LEU A 97 -5.04 7.30 9.73
CA LEU A 97 -4.38 6.27 8.92
C LEU A 97 -3.05 5.88 9.54
N ILE A 98 -2.86 4.60 9.83
CA ILE A 98 -1.53 4.05 10.16
C ILE A 98 -0.68 4.10 8.88
N TYR A 99 0.44 4.82 8.92
CA TYR A 99 1.14 5.21 7.73
C TYR A 99 2.66 5.20 7.90
N GLU A 100 3.37 4.67 6.91
CA GLU A 100 4.83 4.78 6.79
C GLU A 100 5.20 5.39 5.45
N ASP A 101 6.18 6.29 5.47
CA ASP A 101 6.71 6.95 4.28
C ASP A 101 8.15 6.50 4.00
N TYR A 102 8.40 6.16 2.75
CA TYR A 102 9.69 5.67 2.27
C TYR A 102 10.06 6.35 0.96
N SER A 103 11.32 6.27 0.56
CA SER A 103 11.67 6.60 -0.82
C SER A 103 11.10 5.55 -1.78
N GLN A 104 10.90 5.93 -3.04
CA GLN A 104 10.44 4.98 -4.06
C GLN A 104 11.39 3.79 -4.18
N ASP A 105 12.69 4.04 -4.14
CA ASP A 105 13.71 2.99 -4.20
C ASP A 105 13.57 2.02 -3.02
N ALA A 106 13.32 2.55 -1.80
CA ALA A 106 13.12 1.70 -0.64
C ALA A 106 11.94 0.73 -0.84
N ILE A 107 10.78 1.21 -1.28
CA ILE A 107 9.63 0.35 -1.57
C ILE A 107 9.97 -0.71 -2.64
N MET A 108 10.66 -0.33 -3.71
CA MET A 108 11.05 -1.28 -4.77
C MET A 108 12.00 -2.36 -4.23
N PHE A 109 12.96 -1.99 -3.39
CA PHE A 109 13.88 -2.95 -2.78
C PHE A 109 13.21 -3.84 -1.73
N MET A 110 12.23 -3.35 -0.98
CA MET A 110 11.39 -4.19 -0.09
C MET A 110 10.64 -5.26 -0.89
N LEU A 111 9.99 -4.89 -1.99
CA LEU A 111 9.29 -5.82 -2.88
C LEU A 111 10.26 -6.81 -3.52
N HIS A 112 11.47 -6.36 -3.89
CA HIS A 112 12.50 -7.24 -4.43
C HIS A 112 13.00 -8.25 -3.38
N ALA A 113 13.30 -7.81 -2.16
CA ALA A 113 13.67 -8.70 -1.06
C ALA A 113 12.58 -9.76 -0.83
N ALA A 114 11.32 -9.36 -0.77
CA ALA A 114 10.19 -10.26 -0.62
C ALA A 114 10.11 -11.29 -1.78
N SER A 115 10.36 -10.87 -3.01
CA SER A 115 10.36 -11.77 -4.18
C SER A 115 11.46 -12.83 -4.13
N LEU A 116 12.55 -12.55 -3.43
CA LEU A 116 13.68 -13.46 -3.21
C LEU A 116 13.53 -14.28 -1.91
N GLY A 117 12.48 -14.05 -1.13
CA GLY A 117 12.31 -14.67 0.19
C GLY A 117 13.32 -14.19 1.24
N LEU A 118 13.90 -13.00 1.04
CA LEU A 118 14.84 -12.41 1.98
C LEU A 118 14.09 -11.60 3.04
N PRO A 119 14.46 -11.71 4.33
CA PRO A 119 13.82 -10.94 5.40
C PRO A 119 14.19 -9.45 5.36
N PHE A 120 15.34 -9.10 4.79
CA PHE A 120 15.79 -7.73 4.61
C PHE A 120 16.79 -7.60 3.46
N LEU A 121 17.00 -6.39 2.99
CA LEU A 121 18.03 -6.03 2.02
C LEU A 121 18.76 -4.75 2.48
N PRO A 122 20.08 -4.79 2.74
CA PRO A 122 20.83 -3.60 3.14
C PRO A 122 20.87 -2.57 2.01
N VAL A 123 20.47 -1.34 2.32
CA VAL A 123 20.47 -0.22 1.37
C VAL A 123 21.02 1.05 2.02
N ARG A 124 21.43 2.04 1.22
CA ARG A 124 22.03 3.28 1.72
C ARG A 124 21.34 4.56 1.22
N PHE A 125 20.38 4.44 0.35
CA PHE A 125 19.81 5.61 -0.34
C PHE A 125 18.88 6.48 0.52
N MET A 126 18.46 6.03 1.70
CA MET A 126 17.70 6.86 2.63
C MET A 126 18.55 7.52 3.72
N ILE A 127 19.82 7.12 3.85
CA ILE A 127 20.73 7.66 4.88
C ILE A 127 20.92 9.17 4.67
N GLY A 128 20.72 9.94 5.75
CA GLY A 128 20.82 11.40 5.73
C GLY A 128 19.60 12.12 5.19
N SER A 129 18.50 11.39 4.91
CA SER A 129 17.21 11.98 4.61
C SER A 129 16.35 12.07 5.89
N GLY A 130 15.48 13.08 5.99
CA GLY A 130 14.52 13.19 7.10
C GLY A 130 13.50 12.03 7.12
N LEU A 131 13.37 11.27 6.05
CA LEU A 131 12.48 10.09 6.00
C LEU A 131 12.86 9.00 7.00
N VAL A 132 14.14 8.93 7.42
CA VAL A 132 14.59 7.95 8.41
C VAL A 132 14.09 8.31 9.80
N ASP A 133 13.98 9.60 10.10
CA ASP A 133 13.61 10.12 11.42
C ASP A 133 12.10 10.35 11.54
N GLU A 134 11.43 10.68 10.42
CA GLU A 134 10.03 11.09 10.34
C GLU A 134 9.09 9.94 9.95
N TRP A 135 9.28 8.78 10.53
CA TRP A 135 8.44 7.62 10.23
C TRP A 135 7.05 7.73 10.83
N GLY A 136 6.04 7.56 10.03
CA GLY A 136 4.65 7.68 10.45
C GLY A 136 4.21 6.67 11.52
N ILE A 137 4.80 5.45 11.58
CA ILE A 137 4.42 4.40 12.53
C ILE A 137 5.50 4.20 13.59
N SER A 138 5.12 4.28 14.87
CA SER A 138 6.00 3.90 15.97
C SER A 138 6.26 2.39 16.01
N LYS A 139 7.36 1.98 16.65
CA LYS A 139 7.69 0.56 16.81
C LYS A 139 6.55 -0.20 17.51
N GLU A 140 5.95 0.39 18.51
CA GLU A 140 4.86 -0.20 19.28
C GLU A 140 3.63 -0.47 18.41
N VAL A 141 3.25 0.49 17.59
CA VAL A 141 2.13 0.33 16.65
C VAL A 141 2.47 -0.71 15.58
N ARG A 142 3.71 -0.68 15.05
CA ARG A 142 4.16 -1.63 14.03
C ARG A 142 4.08 -3.08 14.51
N GLN A 143 4.44 -3.35 15.76
CA GLN A 143 4.35 -4.67 16.38
C GLN A 143 2.90 -5.20 16.51
N THR A 144 1.90 -4.32 16.41
CA THR A 144 0.48 -4.75 16.38
C THR A 144 0.01 -5.25 15.01
N ILE A 145 0.87 -5.19 13.99
CA ILE A 145 0.53 -5.56 12.61
C ILE A 145 1.30 -6.81 12.23
N ASP A 146 0.67 -7.97 12.33
CA ASP A 146 1.28 -9.31 12.18
C ASP A 146 2.09 -9.52 10.88
N LYS A 147 1.78 -8.78 9.83
CA LYS A 147 2.42 -8.92 8.51
C LYS A 147 3.58 -7.93 8.28
N LEU A 148 3.93 -7.15 9.27
CA LEU A 148 5.10 -6.27 9.22
C LEU A 148 6.22 -6.84 10.10
N SER A 149 7.48 -6.65 9.68
CA SER A 149 8.61 -6.99 10.53
C SER A 149 8.69 -6.03 11.72
N ASP A 150 9.24 -6.49 12.84
CA ASP A 150 9.38 -5.70 14.06
C ASP A 150 10.31 -4.49 13.88
N ASP A 151 11.32 -4.64 13.02
CA ASP A 151 12.33 -3.62 12.78
C ASP A 151 12.24 -3.07 11.35
N LYS A 152 12.41 -1.77 11.24
CA LYS A 152 12.47 -1.06 9.95
C LYS A 152 13.87 -1.10 9.33
N PHE A 153 14.89 -1.34 10.16
CA PHE A 153 16.31 -1.40 9.81
C PHE A 153 16.97 -2.64 10.37
#